data_be755419947a385a324b2c9f78520e10
#
_entry.id   be755419947a385a324b2c9f78520e10
#
_cell.length_a   1.000
_cell.length_b   1.000
_cell.length_c   1.000
_cell.angle_alpha   90.00
_cell.angle_beta   90.00
_cell.angle_gamma   90.00
#
_symmetry.space_group_name_H-M   'P 1'
#
loop_
_entity.id
_entity.type
_entity.pdbx_description
1 polymer ?
#
loop_
_entity_poly.entity_id
_entity_poly.type
_entity_poly.pdbx_seq_one_letter_code
_entity_poly.pdbx_strand_id
1 'polypeptide(L)'
;PAGIEVLDFMVPGSRTLMENNVRALRDHVIVLWSKHGIMVRSDDSPLAAVDKVEYAETGAMYEVRNLMTGGLGQGVADAELHAVVRAFDVPTDLF
;
A
#
# COMPACT_ATOMS: atom_id res chain seq x y z
N PRO A 1 8.94 3.06 -4.94
CA PRO A 1 8.35 1.75 -5.10
C PRO A 1 6.86 1.81 -4.89
N ALA A 2 6.16 1.61 -5.97
CA ALA A 2 4.73 1.55 -5.97
C ALA A 2 4.27 0.20 -5.41
N GLY A 3 3.15 0.20 -4.71
CA GLY A 3 2.47 -1.01 -4.30
C GLY A 3 2.62 -1.39 -2.84
N ILE A 4 1.90 -2.43 -2.50
CA ILE A 4 1.84 -3.04 -1.18
C ILE A 4 2.46 -4.43 -1.30
N GLU A 5 3.46 -4.75 -0.47
CA GLU A 5 3.96 -6.12 -0.39
C GLU A 5 3.12 -6.92 0.59
N VAL A 6 2.78 -8.15 0.22
CA VAL A 6 2.07 -9.09 1.08
C VAL A 6 3.05 -10.19 1.48
N LEU A 7 3.33 -10.31 2.76
CA LEU A 7 4.13 -11.40 3.31
C LEU A 7 3.24 -12.60 3.65
N ASP A 8 3.72 -13.78 3.32
CA ASP A 8 3.08 -15.02 3.76
C ASP A 8 2.99 -15.10 5.27
N PHE A 9 2.09 -15.94 5.76
CA PHE A 9 1.93 -16.11 7.21
C PHE A 9 3.24 -16.58 7.86
N MET A 10 3.65 -15.85 8.86
CA MET A 10 4.77 -16.18 9.75
C MET A 10 4.33 -15.98 11.18
N VAL A 11 4.91 -16.74 12.09
CA VAL A 11 4.55 -16.66 13.51
C VAL A 11 4.82 -15.26 14.05
N PRO A 12 3.81 -14.58 14.64
CA PRO A 12 3.99 -13.28 15.26
C PRO A 12 5.12 -13.29 16.31
N GLY A 13 5.97 -12.26 16.26
CA GLY A 13 7.14 -12.17 17.15
C GLY A 13 8.34 -13.02 16.73
N SER A 14 8.23 -13.77 15.62
CA SER A 14 9.36 -14.58 15.14
C SER A 14 10.44 -13.71 14.48
N ARG A 15 11.68 -14.21 14.52
CA ARG A 15 12.80 -13.59 13.82
C ARG A 15 12.58 -13.57 12.30
N THR A 16 11.99 -14.64 11.77
CA THR A 16 11.65 -14.75 10.33
C THR A 16 10.71 -13.62 9.89
N LEU A 17 9.66 -13.35 10.64
CA LEU A 17 8.74 -12.24 10.34
C LEU A 17 9.47 -10.91 10.41
N MET A 18 10.29 -10.68 11.45
CA MET A 18 11.06 -9.43 11.58
C MET A 18 11.98 -9.21 10.38
N GLU A 19 12.76 -10.20 9.99
CA GLU A 19 13.72 -10.08 8.87
C GLU A 19 13.01 -9.81 7.54
N ASN A 20 11.91 -10.53 7.26
CA ASN A 20 11.12 -10.32 6.06
C ASN A 20 10.41 -8.96 6.05
N ASN A 21 9.88 -8.52 7.19
CA ASN A 21 9.26 -7.20 7.32
C ASN A 21 10.26 -6.07 7.06
N VAL A 22 11.45 -6.15 7.65
CA VAL A 22 12.52 -5.15 7.44
C VAL A 22 12.94 -5.12 5.98
N ARG A 23 13.10 -6.28 5.33
CA ARG A 23 13.41 -6.37 3.91
C ARG A 23 12.30 -5.71 3.06
N ALA A 24 11.06 -6.07 3.29
CA ALA A 24 9.92 -5.56 2.54
C ALA A 24 9.77 -4.03 2.68
N LEU A 25 9.94 -3.49 3.88
CA LEU A 25 9.85 -2.05 4.15
C LEU A 25 11.01 -1.21 3.57
N ARG A 26 12.07 -1.83 3.05
CA ARG A 26 13.10 -1.10 2.28
C ARG A 26 12.56 -0.68 0.91
N ASP A 27 11.76 -1.54 0.30
CA ASP A 27 11.29 -1.38 -1.07
C ASP A 27 9.83 -0.89 -1.14
N HIS A 28 9.06 -1.09 -0.07
CA HIS A 28 7.65 -0.71 0.01
C HIS A 28 7.37 0.13 1.27
N VAL A 29 6.39 1.01 1.18
CA VAL A 29 5.96 1.82 2.34
C VAL A 29 4.86 1.14 3.14
N ILE A 30 4.17 0.18 2.53
CA ILE A 30 3.10 -0.62 3.15
C ILE A 30 3.40 -2.09 2.96
N VAL A 31 3.31 -2.86 4.04
CA VAL A 31 3.49 -4.32 4.04
C VAL A 31 2.32 -4.96 4.78
N LEU A 32 1.66 -5.91 4.15
CA LEU A 32 0.61 -6.71 4.78
C LEU A 32 1.21 -8.01 5.31
N TRP A 33 0.94 -8.30 6.56
CA TRP A 33 1.24 -9.59 7.18
C TRP A 33 0.00 -10.48 7.09
N SER A 34 0.04 -11.49 6.24
CA SER A 34 -1.08 -12.40 6.02
C SER A 34 -1.69 -12.88 7.34
N LYS A 35 -2.99 -12.71 7.49
CA LYS A 35 -3.78 -13.10 8.66
C LYS A 35 -3.38 -12.41 9.98
N HIS A 36 -2.66 -11.29 9.93
CA HIS A 36 -2.20 -10.60 11.12
C HIS A 36 -2.52 -9.11 11.08
N GLY A 37 -2.03 -8.39 10.08
CA GLY A 37 -2.22 -6.94 10.03
C GLY A 37 -1.35 -6.23 9.02
N ILE A 38 -1.17 -4.94 9.23
CA ILE A 38 -0.48 -4.02 8.34
C ILE A 38 0.70 -3.37 9.07
N MET A 39 1.82 -3.21 8.37
CA MET A 39 2.96 -2.43 8.79
C MET A 39 3.21 -1.31 7.77
N VAL A 40 3.42 -0.11 8.26
CA VAL A 40 3.63 1.07 7.41
C VAL A 40 4.84 1.83 7.90
N ARG A 41 5.63 2.38 6.96
CA ARG A 41 6.64 3.37 7.29
C ARG A 41 6.30 4.74 6.69
N SER A 42 6.75 5.78 7.38
CA SER A 42 6.77 7.15 6.87
C SER A 42 8.09 7.79 7.24
N ASP A 43 8.63 8.59 6.32
CA ASP A 43 9.83 9.38 6.55
C ASP A 43 9.48 10.77 7.11
N ASP A 44 8.18 11.12 7.19
CA ASP A 44 7.69 12.39 7.69
C ASP A 44 7.30 12.34 9.18
N SER A 45 6.24 11.59 9.49
CA SER A 45 5.66 11.59 10.84
C SER A 45 4.82 10.33 11.08
N PRO A 46 4.54 10.00 12.35
CA PRO A 46 3.57 8.95 12.69
C PRO A 46 2.18 9.22 12.10
N LEU A 47 1.74 10.47 12.04
CA LEU A 47 0.46 10.85 11.46
C LEU A 47 0.41 10.52 9.97
N ALA A 48 1.45 10.86 9.22
CA ALA A 48 1.56 10.51 7.81
C ALA A 48 1.59 8.99 7.56
N ALA A 49 2.08 8.20 8.52
CA ALA A 49 1.98 6.74 8.46
C ALA A 49 0.52 6.26 8.63
N VAL A 50 -0.22 6.85 9.57
CA VAL A 50 -1.66 6.56 9.77
C VAL A 50 -2.47 6.90 8.53
N ASP A 51 -2.22 8.05 7.91
CA ASP A 51 -2.89 8.44 6.66
C ASP A 51 -2.70 7.39 5.55
N LYS A 52 -1.50 6.81 5.44
CA LYS A 52 -1.25 5.72 4.47
C LYS A 52 -2.07 4.46 4.75
N VAL A 53 -2.28 4.13 6.03
CA VAL A 53 -3.15 3.01 6.42
C VAL A 53 -4.60 3.30 6.01
N GLU A 54 -5.10 4.49 6.29
CA GLU A 54 -6.47 4.89 5.93
C GLU A 54 -6.69 4.88 4.42
N TYR A 55 -5.74 5.34 3.63
CA TYR A 55 -5.81 5.25 2.16
C TYR A 55 -5.81 3.81 1.67
N ALA A 56 -4.97 2.94 2.24
CA ALA A 56 -4.93 1.52 1.88
C ALA A 56 -6.25 0.81 2.20
N GLU A 57 -6.81 1.05 3.39
CA GLU A 57 -8.11 0.51 3.81
C GLU A 57 -9.25 0.99 2.90
N THR A 58 -9.26 2.28 2.57
CA THR A 58 -10.27 2.86 1.68
C THR A 58 -10.18 2.24 0.28
N GLY A 59 -8.98 2.12 -0.27
CA GLY A 59 -8.74 1.48 -1.55
C GLY A 59 -9.18 0.01 -1.58
N ALA A 60 -8.85 -0.74 -0.53
CA ALA A 60 -9.26 -2.13 -0.38
C ALA A 60 -10.80 -2.27 -0.31
N MET A 61 -11.45 -1.36 0.40
CA MET A 61 -12.93 -1.34 0.49
C MET A 61 -13.58 -1.08 -0.89
N TYR A 62 -13.03 -0.16 -1.68
CA TYR A 62 -13.50 0.07 -3.05
C TYR A 62 -13.31 -1.15 -3.92
N GLU A 63 -12.16 -1.82 -3.83
CA GLU A 63 -11.90 -3.03 -4.63
C GLU A 63 -12.82 -4.18 -4.24
N VAL A 64 -13.07 -4.41 -2.96
CA VAL A 64 -14.03 -5.43 -2.51
C VAL A 64 -15.42 -5.14 -3.08
N ARG A 65 -15.88 -3.89 -3.03
CA ARG A 65 -17.19 -3.50 -3.60
C ARG A 65 -17.22 -3.70 -5.12
N ASN A 66 -16.14 -3.34 -5.82
CA ASN A 66 -16.02 -3.57 -7.25
C ASN A 66 -16.15 -5.06 -7.59
N LEU A 67 -15.42 -5.92 -6.88
CA LEU A 67 -15.50 -7.39 -7.06
C LEU A 67 -16.90 -7.94 -6.76
N MET A 68 -17.56 -7.44 -5.72
CA MET A 68 -18.94 -7.84 -5.38
C MET A 68 -19.96 -7.46 -6.45
N THR A 69 -19.71 -6.43 -7.23
CA THR A 69 -20.58 -5.96 -8.33
C THR A 69 -20.15 -6.47 -9.71
N GLY A 70 -19.24 -7.44 -9.77
CA GLY A 70 -18.81 -8.10 -11.01
C GLY A 70 -17.51 -7.57 -11.61
N GLY A 71 -16.76 -6.72 -10.90
CA GLY A 71 -15.45 -6.24 -11.32
C GLY A 71 -15.47 -5.29 -12.53
N LEU A 72 -16.57 -4.57 -12.75
CA LEU A 72 -16.75 -3.68 -13.91
C LEU A 72 -16.24 -2.24 -13.67
N GLY A 73 -15.83 -1.92 -12.44
CA GLY A 73 -15.26 -0.61 -12.10
C GLY A 73 -13.91 -0.42 -12.79
N GLN A 74 -13.73 0.73 -13.42
CA GLN A 74 -12.45 1.12 -14.00
C GLN A 74 -11.73 2.05 -13.03
N GLY A 75 -10.47 1.72 -12.73
CA GLY A 75 -9.58 2.62 -12.01
C GLY A 75 -9.08 3.76 -12.91
N VAL A 76 -8.34 4.68 -12.32
CA VAL A 76 -7.65 5.76 -13.05
C VAL A 76 -6.53 5.11 -13.89
N ALA A 77 -6.51 5.42 -15.18
CA ALA A 77 -5.48 4.90 -16.07
C ALA A 77 -4.12 5.57 -15.82
N ASP A 78 -3.03 4.90 -16.16
CA ASP A 78 -1.66 5.42 -15.98
C ASP A 78 -1.46 6.80 -16.62
N ALA A 79 -2.03 7.00 -17.82
CA ALA A 79 -1.95 8.31 -18.50
C ALA A 79 -2.68 9.43 -17.73
N GLU A 80 -3.78 9.10 -17.07
CA GLU A 80 -4.54 10.02 -16.22
C GLU A 80 -3.78 10.31 -14.93
N LEU A 81 -3.19 9.28 -14.29
CA LEU A 81 -2.32 9.46 -13.13
C LEU A 81 -1.13 10.37 -13.44
N HIS A 82 -0.47 10.16 -14.57
CA HIS A 82 0.61 11.04 -15.02
C HIS A 82 0.14 12.48 -15.31
N ALA A 83 -1.08 12.66 -15.78
CA ALA A 83 -1.65 13.99 -15.97
C ALA A 83 -1.87 14.71 -14.63
N VAL A 84 -2.38 14.00 -13.63
CA VAL A 84 -2.54 14.52 -12.25
C VAL A 84 -1.18 14.88 -11.65
N VAL A 85 -0.20 13.98 -11.75
CA VAL A 85 1.17 14.22 -11.25
C VAL A 85 1.76 15.51 -11.84
N ARG A 86 1.62 15.71 -13.15
CA ARG A 86 2.10 16.94 -13.82
C ARG A 86 1.33 18.17 -13.39
N ALA A 87 0.01 18.06 -13.22
CA ALA A 87 -0.84 19.21 -12.88
C ALA A 87 -0.59 19.72 -11.46
N PHE A 88 -0.22 18.86 -10.54
CA PHE A 88 -0.01 19.17 -9.13
C PHE A 88 1.46 19.15 -8.70
N ASP A 89 2.39 18.98 -9.63
CA ASP A 89 3.84 18.92 -9.39
C ASP A 89 4.20 17.88 -8.29
N VAL A 90 3.58 16.71 -8.38
CA VAL A 90 3.85 15.61 -7.44
C VAL A 90 5.15 14.90 -7.84
N PRO A 91 6.03 14.52 -6.90
CA PRO A 91 7.21 13.73 -7.21
C PRO A 91 6.88 12.44 -7.97
N THR A 92 7.58 12.17 -9.07
CA THR A 92 7.26 11.09 -10.01
C THR A 92 7.93 9.75 -9.71
N ASP A 93 8.61 9.61 -8.60
CA ASP A 93 9.23 8.36 -8.14
C ASP A 93 8.22 7.31 -7.64
N LEU A 94 6.93 7.65 -7.64
CA LEU A 94 5.84 6.78 -7.23
C LEU A 94 5.31 5.89 -8.37
N PHE A 95 5.63 6.20 -9.64
CA PHE A 95 5.10 5.52 -10.81
C PHE A 95 6.19 5.09 -11.79
#